data_a1f2e9798d0dbc55b00b1acb5305d1cf
#
_entry.id   a1f2e9798d0dbc55b00b1acb5305d1cf
#
_cell.length_a   1.000
_cell.length_b   1.000
_cell.length_c   1.000
_cell.angle_alpha   90.00
_cell.angle_beta   90.00
_cell.angle_gamma   90.00
#
_symmetry.space_group_name_H-M   'P 1'
#
loop_
_entity.id
_entity.type
_entity.pdbx_description
1 polymer ?
#
loop_
_entity_poly.entity_id
_entity_poly.type
_entity_poly.pdbx_seq_one_letter_code
_entity_poly.pdbx_strand_id
1 'polypeptide(L)'
;MRKIFTLLVSLSAASFSFAQSPYESSADFAKYAMKLREQALLKVEPQVFIPTTSRPATARFSWKTNIVTTVFWIGEEAGGNNPVPNHKSSWDGNWAGSYGGFDNPESSARRNYIPVAFTPRQNPFYFALPYNDVTHGQFKPEAPLVIPWFKQFYSGPGQSVCWHRWIAIRKGNRTCYAQWEDCGPFRTDHFQYVFGNERPKPNLNHGAGLDVSPAVRDYLGLQPTDVTDWQFVDVKDIPPGPWRSYGDNNNFVLARRQGEKRLAEKTSTSTKK
;
A
#
# COMPACT_ATOMS: atom_id res chain seq x y z
N MET A 1 -94.96 15.31 -1.88
CA MET A 1 -93.86 15.92 -2.69
C MET A 1 -92.52 15.66 -1.97
N ARG A 2 -91.74 14.65 -2.45
CA ARG A 2 -90.38 14.33 -1.96
C ARG A 2 -89.35 14.96 -2.92
N LYS A 3 -88.52 15.90 -2.41
CA LYS A 3 -87.42 16.47 -3.16
C LYS A 3 -86.20 15.56 -2.98
N ILE A 4 -85.75 15.01 -4.06
CA ILE A 4 -84.46 14.22 -4.12
C ILE A 4 -83.36 15.22 -4.35
N PHE A 5 -82.40 15.27 -3.40
CA PHE A 5 -81.18 16.04 -3.50
C PHE A 5 -80.14 15.11 -4.08
N THR A 6 -79.67 15.35 -5.29
CA THR A 6 -78.59 14.65 -5.94
C THR A 6 -77.25 15.34 -5.51
N LEU A 7 -76.44 14.62 -4.76
CA LEU A 7 -75.10 15.06 -4.36
C LEU A 7 -74.12 14.69 -5.45
N LEU A 8 -73.59 15.66 -6.17
CA LEU A 8 -72.49 15.47 -7.08
C LEU A 8 -71.19 15.42 -6.26
N VAL A 9 -70.52 14.22 -6.23
CA VAL A 9 -69.17 14.06 -5.71
C VAL A 9 -68.19 14.28 -6.88
N SER A 10 -67.52 15.42 -6.86
CA SER A 10 -66.44 15.69 -7.81
C SER A 10 -65.14 14.97 -7.32
N LEU A 11 -64.76 13.95 -8.07
CA LEU A 11 -63.48 13.25 -7.86
C LEU A 11 -62.36 14.09 -8.49
N SER A 12 -61.63 14.84 -7.66
CA SER A 12 -60.41 15.49 -8.11
C SER A 12 -59.28 14.45 -8.20
N ALA A 13 -58.89 14.12 -9.42
CA ALA A 13 -57.72 13.33 -9.68
C ALA A 13 -56.43 14.13 -9.31
N ALA A 14 -55.81 13.80 -8.20
CA ALA A 14 -54.52 14.33 -7.85
C ALA A 14 -53.47 13.73 -8.81
N SER A 15 -53.00 14.56 -9.74
CA SER A 15 -51.88 14.21 -10.62
C SER A 15 -50.62 14.14 -9.77
N PHE A 16 -50.16 12.94 -9.46
CA PHE A 16 -48.81 12.73 -8.93
C PHE A 16 -47.82 13.01 -10.03
N SER A 17 -47.25 14.22 -10.03
CA SER A 17 -46.04 14.48 -10.77
C SER A 17 -44.89 13.69 -10.15
N PHE A 18 -44.51 12.59 -10.76
CA PHE A 18 -43.22 11.98 -10.45
C PHE A 18 -42.16 12.99 -10.84
N ALA A 19 -41.44 13.50 -9.86
CA ALA A 19 -40.24 14.31 -10.12
C ALA A 19 -39.29 13.44 -10.95
N GLN A 20 -39.12 13.82 -12.22
CA GLN A 20 -38.09 13.18 -13.07
C GLN A 20 -36.75 13.30 -12.39
N SER A 21 -36.06 12.17 -12.26
CA SER A 21 -34.69 12.15 -11.77
C SER A 21 -33.84 13.10 -12.62
N PRO A 22 -33.01 13.97 -12.01
CA PRO A 22 -32.16 14.87 -12.77
C PRO A 22 -31.01 14.13 -13.54
N TYR A 23 -31.04 12.80 -13.54
CA TYR A 23 -30.02 11.96 -14.18
C TYR A 23 -30.63 11.22 -15.37
N GLU A 24 -30.04 11.42 -16.53
CA GLU A 24 -30.49 10.83 -17.79
C GLU A 24 -30.18 9.34 -17.91
N SER A 25 -29.20 8.86 -17.12
CA SER A 25 -28.81 7.44 -17.13
C SER A 25 -28.35 6.94 -15.75
N SER A 26 -28.32 5.62 -15.56
CA SER A 26 -27.75 4.99 -14.36
C SER A 26 -26.25 5.28 -14.20
N ALA A 27 -25.54 5.53 -15.32
CA ALA A 27 -24.14 5.90 -15.32
C ALA A 27 -23.92 7.34 -14.79
N ASP A 28 -24.81 8.27 -15.09
CA ASP A 28 -24.76 9.64 -14.59
C ASP A 28 -25.11 9.71 -13.11
N PHE A 29 -26.06 8.89 -12.67
CA PHE A 29 -26.34 8.72 -11.26
C PHE A 29 -25.16 8.16 -10.48
N ALA A 30 -24.47 7.15 -11.05
CA ALA A 30 -23.28 6.57 -10.44
C ALA A 30 -22.13 7.60 -10.30
N LYS A 31 -21.90 8.41 -11.33
CA LYS A 31 -20.91 9.51 -11.28
C LYS A 31 -21.25 10.54 -10.21
N TYR A 32 -22.52 10.90 -10.11
CA TYR A 32 -22.97 11.86 -9.07
C TYR A 32 -22.87 11.28 -7.67
N ALA A 33 -23.27 10.03 -7.47
CA ALA A 33 -23.15 9.33 -6.20
C ALA A 33 -21.67 9.21 -5.75
N MET A 34 -20.76 8.94 -6.69
CA MET A 34 -19.32 8.96 -6.42
C MET A 34 -18.83 10.33 -6.00
N LYS A 35 -19.27 11.41 -6.69
CA LYS A 35 -18.90 12.79 -6.34
C LYS A 35 -19.42 13.20 -4.96
N LEU A 36 -20.66 12.84 -4.64
CA LEU A 36 -21.24 13.09 -3.30
C LEU A 36 -20.49 12.32 -2.21
N ARG A 37 -20.14 11.06 -2.47
CA ARG A 37 -19.36 10.25 -1.54
C ARG A 37 -17.97 10.84 -1.33
N GLU A 38 -17.30 11.30 -2.38
CA GLU A 38 -16.02 12.01 -2.31
C GLU A 38 -16.13 13.27 -1.44
N GLN A 39 -17.15 14.10 -1.68
CA GLN A 39 -17.40 15.31 -0.88
C GLN A 39 -17.75 15.00 0.59
N ALA A 40 -18.49 13.91 0.84
CA ALA A 40 -18.82 13.48 2.19
C ALA A 40 -17.58 12.98 2.95
N LEU A 41 -16.71 12.20 2.30
CA LEU A 41 -15.43 11.75 2.87
C LEU A 41 -14.52 12.92 3.22
N LEU A 42 -14.42 13.92 2.36
CA LEU A 42 -13.65 15.15 2.62
C LEU A 42 -14.21 15.96 3.80
N LYS A 43 -15.52 15.87 4.07
CA LYS A 43 -16.18 16.56 5.21
C LYS A 43 -16.06 15.78 6.52
N VAL A 44 -16.14 14.46 6.47
CA VAL A 44 -16.13 13.58 7.66
C VAL A 44 -14.70 13.34 8.16
N GLU A 45 -13.70 13.43 7.27
CA GLU A 45 -12.30 13.26 7.62
C GLU A 45 -11.47 14.50 7.28
N PRO A 46 -11.69 15.65 7.94
CA PRO A 46 -10.96 16.89 7.65
C PRO A 46 -9.47 16.82 7.97
N GLN A 47 -8.99 15.72 8.54
CA GLN A 47 -7.58 15.49 8.91
C GLN A 47 -6.81 14.64 7.90
N VAL A 48 -7.42 14.17 6.83
CA VAL A 48 -6.67 13.60 5.71
C VAL A 48 -5.99 14.76 5.00
N PHE A 49 -4.74 15.00 5.32
CA PHE A 49 -3.93 16.00 4.64
C PHE A 49 -3.66 15.50 3.21
N ILE A 50 -4.47 15.96 2.26
CA ILE A 50 -4.19 15.84 0.84
C ILE A 50 -3.24 17.01 0.52
N PRO A 51 -1.96 16.76 0.26
CA PRO A 51 -1.04 17.85 -0.07
C PRO A 51 -1.43 18.41 -1.45
N THR A 52 -2.18 19.51 -1.46
CA THR A 52 -2.59 20.23 -2.68
C THR A 52 -1.54 21.20 -3.20
N THR A 53 -0.41 21.36 -2.51
CA THR A 53 0.64 22.30 -2.90
C THR A 53 1.96 21.59 -3.11
N SER A 54 2.65 21.97 -4.19
CA SER A 54 4.05 21.60 -4.46
C SER A 54 4.94 22.01 -3.28
N ARG A 55 5.28 21.06 -2.43
CA ARG A 55 6.25 21.26 -1.36
C ARG A 55 7.65 21.30 -1.97
N PRO A 56 8.56 22.18 -1.48
CA PRO A 56 9.96 22.15 -1.93
C PRO A 56 10.56 20.76 -1.80
N ALA A 57 11.43 20.37 -2.73
CA ALA A 57 11.96 19.03 -2.96
C ALA A 57 12.71 18.35 -1.80
N THR A 58 12.87 19.01 -0.65
CA THR A 58 13.73 18.53 0.45
C THR A 58 13.05 17.72 1.55
N ALA A 59 11.71 17.59 1.59
CA ALA A 59 11.03 16.68 2.51
C ALA A 59 9.61 16.35 2.04
N ARG A 60 9.49 15.51 1.02
CA ARG A 60 8.20 15.12 0.44
C ARG A 60 7.29 14.37 1.42
N PHE A 61 7.88 13.64 2.36
CA PHE A 61 7.16 12.84 3.35
C PHE A 61 7.68 13.11 4.76
N SER A 62 6.77 13.17 5.74
CA SER A 62 7.13 13.35 7.15
C SER A 62 7.47 12.02 7.80
N TRP A 63 8.38 12.01 8.77
CA TRP A 63 8.65 10.87 9.61
C TRP A 63 7.46 10.55 10.52
N LYS A 64 7.09 9.29 10.57
CA LYS A 64 6.22 8.72 11.59
C LYS A 64 7.11 8.17 12.68
N THR A 65 7.03 8.77 13.85
CA THR A 65 7.96 8.49 14.95
C THR A 65 7.35 7.59 16.01
N ASN A 66 8.20 6.86 16.73
CA ASN A 66 7.80 5.98 17.82
C ASN A 66 6.73 4.97 17.41
N ILE A 67 6.97 4.26 16.32
CA ILE A 67 6.07 3.22 15.82
C ILE A 67 6.53 1.87 16.35
N VAL A 68 5.62 1.17 17.02
CA VAL A 68 5.83 -0.23 17.41
C VAL A 68 5.97 -1.03 16.12
N THR A 69 7.09 -1.75 16.01
CA THR A 69 7.53 -2.48 14.82
C THR A 69 7.78 -3.92 15.20
N THR A 70 7.19 -4.83 14.45
CA THR A 70 7.32 -6.28 14.60
C THR A 70 8.09 -6.88 13.42
N VAL A 71 8.55 -8.12 13.61
CA VAL A 71 9.26 -8.87 12.57
C VAL A 71 8.35 -9.96 12.04
N PHE A 72 8.24 -10.05 10.73
CA PHE A 72 7.52 -11.11 10.02
C PHE A 72 8.38 -11.63 8.86
N TRP A 73 8.07 -12.80 8.32
CA TRP A 73 8.87 -13.33 7.22
C TRP A 73 8.04 -14.15 6.22
N ILE A 74 8.52 -14.19 5.00
CA ILE A 74 7.96 -15.02 3.93
C ILE A 74 8.07 -16.49 4.35
N GLY A 75 6.93 -17.19 4.39
CA GLY A 75 6.84 -18.57 4.85
C GLY A 75 6.64 -18.73 6.34
N GLU A 76 6.36 -17.66 7.08
CA GLU A 76 5.91 -17.74 8.47
C GLU A 76 4.57 -18.47 8.55
N GLU A 77 4.49 -19.46 9.44
CA GLU A 77 3.26 -20.18 9.69
C GLU A 77 2.31 -19.38 10.60
N ALA A 78 1.02 -19.66 10.50
CA ALA A 78 0.05 -19.07 11.40
C ALA A 78 0.32 -19.47 12.85
N GLY A 79 0.27 -18.52 13.77
CA GLY A 79 0.51 -18.72 15.21
C GLY A 79 -0.27 -17.72 16.06
N GLY A 80 -0.03 -17.73 17.37
CA GLY A 80 -0.82 -16.93 18.32
C GLY A 80 -0.86 -15.42 18.02
N ASN A 81 0.23 -14.86 17.54
CA ASN A 81 0.34 -13.43 17.21
C ASN A 81 0.32 -13.14 15.70
N ASN A 82 0.29 -14.17 14.87
CA ASN A 82 0.15 -14.10 13.43
C ASN A 82 -0.96 -15.07 12.97
N PRO A 83 -2.22 -14.61 12.85
CA PRO A 83 -3.34 -15.50 12.54
C PRO A 83 -3.36 -15.98 11.07
N VAL A 84 -2.52 -15.42 10.20
CA VAL A 84 -2.48 -15.71 8.76
C VAL A 84 -1.07 -16.14 8.35
N PRO A 85 -0.89 -17.30 7.68
CA PRO A 85 0.43 -17.71 7.21
C PRO A 85 0.92 -16.83 6.06
N ASN A 86 2.21 -16.50 6.05
CA ASN A 86 2.84 -15.58 5.08
C ASN A 86 3.44 -16.31 3.86
N HIS A 87 2.76 -17.35 3.35
CA HIS A 87 3.12 -17.99 2.07
C HIS A 87 2.71 -17.15 0.85
N LYS A 88 1.74 -16.25 1.07
CA LYS A 88 1.20 -15.29 0.10
C LYS A 88 1.27 -13.91 0.72
N SER A 89 1.43 -12.89 -0.11
CA SER A 89 1.20 -11.52 0.31
C SER A 89 -0.15 -11.00 -0.19
N SER A 90 -0.50 -9.81 0.21
CA SER A 90 -1.71 -9.13 -0.27
C SER A 90 -1.71 -8.90 -1.79
N TRP A 91 -0.54 -8.95 -2.44
CA TRP A 91 -0.38 -8.67 -3.87
C TRP A 91 0.31 -9.81 -4.65
N ASP A 92 0.96 -10.76 -3.97
CA ASP A 92 1.61 -11.91 -4.59
C ASP A 92 1.02 -13.22 -4.04
N GLY A 93 0.18 -13.87 -4.84
CA GLY A 93 -0.46 -15.15 -4.48
C GLY A 93 0.48 -16.34 -4.37
N ASN A 94 1.76 -16.19 -4.76
CA ASN A 94 2.81 -17.20 -4.66
C ASN A 94 4.09 -16.64 -4.07
N TRP A 95 3.98 -15.82 -3.03
CA TRP A 95 5.07 -15.01 -2.51
C TRP A 95 6.32 -15.82 -2.15
N ALA A 96 6.16 -16.92 -1.42
CA ALA A 96 7.27 -17.82 -1.10
C ALA A 96 7.94 -18.38 -2.37
N GLY A 97 7.15 -18.78 -3.38
CA GLY A 97 7.67 -19.23 -4.66
C GLY A 97 8.38 -18.10 -5.45
N SER A 98 7.80 -16.90 -5.47
CA SER A 98 8.38 -15.73 -6.13
C SER A 98 9.69 -15.27 -5.46
N TYR A 99 9.77 -15.35 -4.14
CA TYR A 99 10.98 -15.03 -3.37
C TYR A 99 12.09 -16.08 -3.60
N GLY A 100 11.72 -17.34 -3.81
CA GLY A 100 12.64 -18.48 -4.04
C GLY A 100 12.72 -19.45 -2.89
N GLY A 101 11.88 -19.29 -1.86
CA GLY A 101 11.82 -20.11 -0.67
C GLY A 101 11.35 -19.33 0.56
N PHE A 102 11.47 -19.93 1.73
CA PHE A 102 11.13 -19.27 2.99
C PHE A 102 12.26 -18.40 3.50
N ASP A 103 11.94 -17.20 3.96
CA ASP A 103 12.90 -16.25 4.52
C ASP A 103 13.12 -16.53 6.01
N ASN A 104 13.76 -17.65 6.31
CA ASN A 104 13.99 -18.13 7.68
C ASN A 104 14.63 -17.01 8.53
N PRO A 105 14.00 -16.61 9.67
CA PRO A 105 14.49 -15.53 10.52
C PRO A 105 15.67 -15.92 11.42
N GLU A 106 16.01 -17.22 11.53
CA GLU A 106 17.09 -17.69 12.39
C GLU A 106 18.45 -17.18 11.91
N SER A 107 19.26 -16.64 12.83
CA SER A 107 20.57 -16.06 12.52
C SER A 107 21.51 -17.05 11.83
N SER A 108 21.45 -18.34 12.19
CA SER A 108 22.25 -19.41 11.56
C SER A 108 21.85 -19.69 10.11
N ALA A 109 20.58 -19.39 9.73
CA ALA A 109 20.06 -19.56 8.38
C ALA A 109 20.28 -18.34 7.48
N ARG A 110 20.98 -17.31 7.96
CA ARG A 110 21.15 -16.03 7.26
C ARG A 110 22.63 -15.61 7.21
N ARG A 111 23.01 -14.98 6.10
CA ARG A 111 24.32 -14.36 5.92
C ARG A 111 24.18 -13.13 5.04
N ASN A 112 24.80 -12.02 5.44
CA ASN A 112 24.74 -10.76 4.68
C ASN A 112 23.30 -10.34 4.32
N TYR A 113 22.38 -10.51 5.29
CA TYR A 113 20.96 -10.15 5.19
C TYR A 113 20.10 -11.03 4.26
N ILE A 114 20.63 -12.14 3.75
CA ILE A 114 19.89 -13.06 2.88
C ILE A 114 19.89 -14.48 3.45
N PRO A 115 18.92 -15.34 3.05
CA PRO A 115 18.96 -16.77 3.34
C PRO A 115 20.25 -17.41 2.85
N VAL A 116 20.79 -18.38 3.62
CA VAL A 116 21.98 -19.16 3.20
C VAL A 116 21.60 -20.23 2.17
N ALA A 117 20.35 -20.72 2.23
CA ALA A 117 19.87 -21.81 1.42
C ALA A 117 19.67 -21.48 -0.06
N PHE A 118 19.43 -20.20 -0.40
CA PHE A 118 19.21 -19.75 -1.77
C PHE A 118 19.47 -18.26 -1.93
N THR A 119 19.66 -17.80 -3.16
CA THR A 119 19.70 -16.37 -3.49
C THR A 119 18.26 -15.87 -3.70
N PRO A 120 17.79 -14.86 -2.94
CA PRO A 120 16.45 -14.38 -3.06
C PRO A 120 16.19 -13.72 -4.43
N ARG A 121 15.04 -14.06 -5.05
CA ARG A 121 14.58 -13.50 -6.32
C ARG A 121 13.75 -12.23 -6.16
N GLN A 122 13.37 -11.91 -4.93
CA GLN A 122 12.78 -10.62 -4.56
C GLN A 122 13.68 -9.93 -3.53
N ASN A 123 13.43 -8.64 -3.29
CA ASN A 123 14.25 -7.87 -2.36
C ASN A 123 14.07 -8.41 -0.92
N PRO A 124 15.15 -8.81 -0.23
CA PRO A 124 15.07 -9.30 1.15
C PRO A 124 14.76 -8.19 2.16
N PHE A 125 14.92 -6.93 1.79
CA PHE A 125 14.50 -5.78 2.59
C PHE A 125 13.07 -5.42 2.22
N TYR A 126 12.09 -6.06 2.88
CA TYR A 126 10.67 -5.83 2.66
C TYR A 126 9.97 -5.43 3.97
N PHE A 127 8.80 -4.85 3.83
CA PHE A 127 7.96 -4.45 4.95
C PHE A 127 6.47 -4.56 4.61
N ALA A 128 5.62 -4.50 5.65
CA ALA A 128 4.17 -4.37 5.55
C ALA A 128 3.67 -3.15 6.33
N LEU A 129 2.66 -2.48 5.78
CA LEU A 129 1.88 -1.42 6.44
C LEU A 129 0.38 -1.77 6.42
N PRO A 130 -0.41 -1.32 7.41
CA PRO A 130 -1.80 -1.74 7.57
C PRO A 130 -2.77 -1.07 6.57
N TYR A 131 -2.43 -1.09 5.29
CA TYR A 131 -3.27 -0.58 4.22
C TYR A 131 -3.03 -1.34 2.91
N ASN A 132 -4.13 -1.78 2.28
CA ASN A 132 -4.15 -2.26 0.90
C ASN A 132 -5.03 -1.31 0.09
N ASP A 133 -4.52 -0.78 -1.01
CA ASP A 133 -5.25 0.10 -1.91
C ASP A 133 -6.23 -0.65 -2.83
N VAL A 134 -6.11 -1.97 -2.92
CA VAL A 134 -6.93 -2.84 -3.78
C VAL A 134 -7.74 -3.82 -2.94
N THR A 135 -9.01 -4.00 -3.28
CA THR A 135 -9.92 -5.01 -2.71
C THR A 135 -10.75 -5.63 -3.83
N HIS A 136 -10.78 -6.98 -3.90
CA HIS A 136 -11.52 -7.72 -4.94
C HIS A 136 -11.18 -7.25 -6.37
N GLY A 137 -9.91 -6.98 -6.66
CA GLY A 137 -9.45 -6.53 -7.96
C GLY A 137 -9.84 -5.10 -8.34
N GLN A 138 -10.31 -4.29 -7.39
CA GLN A 138 -10.68 -2.89 -7.59
C GLN A 138 -9.96 -2.01 -6.58
N PHE A 139 -9.64 -0.77 -6.97
CA PHE A 139 -9.15 0.20 -6.02
C PHE A 139 -10.20 0.57 -4.99
N LYS A 140 -9.78 0.74 -3.75
CA LYS A 140 -10.62 1.32 -2.71
C LYS A 140 -10.99 2.76 -3.08
N PRO A 141 -12.21 3.23 -2.76
CA PRO A 141 -12.67 4.58 -3.15
C PRO A 141 -11.78 5.72 -2.68
N GLU A 142 -11.17 5.57 -1.51
CA GLU A 142 -10.26 6.56 -0.93
C GLU A 142 -8.86 6.55 -1.56
N ALA A 143 -8.43 5.46 -2.18
CA ALA A 143 -7.05 5.30 -2.67
C ALA A 143 -6.58 6.45 -3.58
N PRO A 144 -7.37 6.89 -4.59
CA PRO A 144 -6.98 8.00 -5.45
C PRO A 144 -6.86 9.35 -4.73
N LEU A 145 -7.49 9.47 -3.56
CA LEU A 145 -7.56 10.72 -2.78
C LEU A 145 -6.43 10.82 -1.76
N VAL A 146 -6.04 9.68 -1.17
CA VAL A 146 -5.13 9.67 -0.02
C VAL A 146 -3.70 9.28 -0.39
N ILE A 147 -3.50 8.54 -1.50
CA ILE A 147 -2.16 8.11 -1.93
C ILE A 147 -1.49 9.21 -2.75
N PRO A 148 -0.40 9.83 -2.25
CA PRO A 148 0.20 11.02 -2.89
C PRO A 148 0.73 10.78 -4.31
N TRP A 149 1.08 9.55 -4.63
CA TRP A 149 1.64 9.14 -5.92
C TRP A 149 0.64 8.38 -6.80
N PHE A 150 -0.65 8.27 -6.42
CA PHE A 150 -1.64 7.45 -7.11
C PHE A 150 -1.64 7.70 -8.62
N LYS A 151 -1.82 8.96 -9.03
CA LYS A 151 -1.88 9.32 -10.46
C LYS A 151 -0.60 9.00 -11.22
N GLN A 152 0.56 9.09 -10.57
CA GLN A 152 1.87 8.87 -11.18
C GLN A 152 2.11 7.39 -11.51
N PHE A 153 1.58 6.48 -10.67
CA PHE A 153 1.86 5.05 -10.78
C PHE A 153 0.63 4.21 -11.15
N TYR A 154 -0.49 4.84 -11.42
CA TYR A 154 -1.67 4.14 -11.92
C TYR A 154 -1.37 3.49 -13.27
N SER A 155 -1.44 2.17 -13.34
CA SER A 155 -1.17 1.36 -14.55
C SER A 155 -2.40 0.60 -15.06
N GLY A 156 -3.50 0.60 -14.29
CA GLY A 156 -4.74 -0.09 -14.66
C GLY A 156 -5.57 -0.50 -13.45
N PRO A 157 -6.81 -0.93 -13.64
CA PRO A 157 -7.68 -1.39 -12.57
C PRO A 157 -7.05 -2.53 -11.78
N GLY A 158 -7.16 -2.49 -10.44
CA GLY A 158 -6.73 -3.57 -9.56
C GLY A 158 -5.23 -3.79 -9.43
N GLN A 159 -4.40 -2.97 -10.09
CA GLN A 159 -2.96 -3.04 -9.94
C GLN A 159 -2.49 -2.04 -8.88
N SER A 160 -2.11 -2.54 -7.71
CA SER A 160 -1.72 -1.72 -6.56
C SER A 160 -0.65 -0.68 -6.91
N VAL A 161 -0.88 0.57 -6.50
CA VAL A 161 0.12 1.64 -6.57
C VAL A 161 0.94 1.74 -5.29
N CYS A 162 0.61 0.95 -4.26
CA CYS A 162 1.38 0.79 -3.03
C CYS A 162 2.49 -0.24 -3.17
N TRP A 163 2.26 -1.29 -3.94
CA TRP A 163 3.21 -2.37 -4.14
C TRP A 163 4.55 -1.86 -4.69
N HIS A 164 5.65 -2.36 -4.14
CA HIS A 164 7.03 -1.98 -4.46
C HIS A 164 7.42 -0.53 -4.11
N ARG A 165 6.61 0.19 -3.30
CA ARG A 165 7.02 1.49 -2.78
C ARG A 165 8.06 1.33 -1.69
N TRP A 166 8.84 2.39 -1.47
CA TRP A 166 9.95 2.37 -0.54
C TRP A 166 9.71 3.25 0.67
N ILE A 167 10.21 2.79 1.81
CA ILE A 167 10.35 3.60 3.03
C ILE A 167 11.79 3.61 3.52
N ALA A 168 12.14 4.67 4.24
CA ALA A 168 13.28 4.69 5.15
C ALA A 168 12.77 4.30 6.54
N ILE A 169 13.51 3.44 7.23
CA ILE A 169 13.23 3.00 8.61
C ILE A 169 14.46 3.29 9.43
N ARG A 170 14.31 3.95 10.57
CA ARG A 170 15.46 4.23 11.43
C ARG A 170 15.25 3.80 12.87
N LYS A 171 16.36 3.39 13.50
CA LYS A 171 16.49 3.18 14.94
C LYS A 171 17.81 3.78 15.41
N GLY A 172 17.74 4.74 16.32
CA GLY A 172 18.92 5.49 16.76
C GLY A 172 19.61 6.19 15.58
N ASN A 173 20.89 5.89 15.38
CA ASN A 173 21.71 6.45 14.30
C ASN A 173 21.75 5.59 13.01
N ARG A 174 21.03 4.47 12.97
CA ARG A 174 20.99 3.56 11.81
C ARG A 174 19.72 3.78 11.00
N THR A 175 19.86 3.84 9.68
CA THR A 175 18.74 3.94 8.74
C THR A 175 18.84 2.83 7.71
N CYS A 176 17.73 2.14 7.49
CA CYS A 176 17.53 1.08 6.50
C CYS A 176 16.48 1.54 5.48
N TYR A 177 16.49 0.92 4.30
CA TYR A 177 15.48 1.15 3.27
C TYR A 177 14.88 -0.18 2.85
N ALA A 178 13.55 -0.21 2.68
CA ALA A 178 12.81 -1.43 2.36
C ALA A 178 11.69 -1.17 1.38
N GLN A 179 11.24 -2.23 0.69
CA GLN A 179 10.12 -2.21 -0.26
C GLN A 179 8.82 -2.72 0.38
N TRP A 180 7.73 -2.12 0.02
CA TRP A 180 6.39 -2.48 0.48
C TRP A 180 5.89 -3.70 -0.30
N GLU A 181 5.87 -4.86 0.36
CA GLU A 181 5.56 -6.14 -0.30
C GLU A 181 4.32 -6.83 0.28
N ASP A 182 3.79 -6.37 1.43
CA ASP A 182 2.58 -6.91 2.03
C ASP A 182 1.79 -5.87 2.82
N CYS A 183 0.57 -6.22 3.23
CA CYS A 183 -0.32 -5.39 4.05
C CYS A 183 -0.50 -6.00 5.43
N GLY A 184 -0.20 -5.23 6.46
CA GLY A 184 -0.23 -5.61 7.87
C GLY A 184 0.50 -4.58 8.72
N PRO A 185 0.58 -4.76 10.04
CA PRO A 185 0.01 -5.85 10.84
C PRO A 185 -1.52 -5.73 11.00
N PHE A 186 -2.19 -6.90 10.98
CA PHE A 186 -3.61 -7.13 11.30
C PHE A 186 -4.67 -6.40 10.48
N ARG A 187 -4.34 -5.30 9.81
CA ARG A 187 -5.30 -4.46 9.10
C ARG A 187 -4.84 -4.16 7.68
N THR A 188 -5.84 -3.90 6.83
CA THR A 188 -5.59 -3.53 5.43
C THR A 188 -6.37 -2.28 5.03
N ASP A 189 -6.88 -1.50 6.01
CA ASP A 189 -7.82 -0.40 5.80
C ASP A 189 -7.44 0.90 6.53
N HIS A 190 -6.25 0.98 7.13
CA HIS A 190 -5.89 2.11 7.99
C HIS A 190 -5.10 3.20 7.25
N PHE A 191 -5.70 3.80 6.20
CA PHE A 191 -5.07 4.86 5.42
C PHE A 191 -4.79 6.13 6.24
N GLN A 192 -5.61 6.42 7.26
CA GLN A 192 -5.44 7.59 8.14
C GLN A 192 -4.10 7.56 8.89
N TYR A 193 -3.62 6.36 9.23
CA TYR A 193 -2.28 6.18 9.76
C TYR A 193 -1.23 6.21 8.66
N VAL A 194 -1.41 5.42 7.60
CA VAL A 194 -0.36 5.23 6.59
C VAL A 194 -0.08 6.52 5.82
N PHE A 195 -1.11 7.25 5.39
CA PHE A 195 -0.98 8.48 4.61
C PHE A 195 -1.33 9.76 5.38
N GLY A 196 -2.06 9.65 6.51
CA GLY A 196 -2.47 10.76 7.37
C GLY A 196 -1.59 10.91 8.61
N ASN A 197 -2.18 11.42 9.68
CA ASN A 197 -1.48 11.74 10.93
C ASN A 197 -1.94 10.90 12.13
N GLU A 198 -2.81 9.90 11.93
CA GLU A 198 -3.24 9.04 13.03
C GLU A 198 -2.09 8.15 13.52
N ARG A 199 -2.26 7.63 14.73
CA ARG A 199 -1.40 6.58 15.28
C ARG A 199 -1.92 5.20 14.85
N PRO A 200 -1.08 4.16 14.82
CA PRO A 200 -1.55 2.80 14.62
C PRO A 200 -2.66 2.45 15.62
N LYS A 201 -3.69 1.75 15.15
CA LYS A 201 -4.78 1.27 16.02
C LYS A 201 -4.28 0.14 16.92
N PRO A 202 -4.81 0.01 18.13
CA PRO A 202 -4.48 -1.10 19.02
C PRO A 202 -4.67 -2.45 18.35
N ASN A 203 -3.74 -3.36 18.58
CA ASN A 203 -3.76 -4.75 18.11
C ASN A 203 -3.01 -5.66 19.08
N LEU A 204 -3.00 -6.97 18.81
CA LEU A 204 -2.39 -7.99 19.67
C LEU A 204 -0.87 -7.81 19.85
N ASN A 205 -0.21 -7.13 18.90
CA ASN A 205 1.22 -6.86 18.95
C ASN A 205 1.50 -5.42 19.46
N HIS A 206 0.90 -5.06 20.59
CA HIS A 206 1.11 -3.77 21.28
C HIS A 206 0.83 -2.54 20.42
N GLY A 207 -0.11 -2.63 19.49
CA GLY A 207 -0.42 -1.55 18.56
C GLY A 207 0.65 -1.36 17.49
N ALA A 208 1.29 -2.45 17.04
CA ALA A 208 2.26 -2.40 15.95
C ALA A 208 1.65 -1.76 14.70
N GLY A 209 2.42 -0.87 14.08
CA GLY A 209 2.04 -0.16 12.87
C GLY A 209 2.97 -0.42 11.69
N LEU A 210 4.00 -1.21 11.89
CA LEU A 210 4.97 -1.60 10.87
C LEU A 210 5.43 -3.03 11.14
N ASP A 211 5.42 -3.87 10.12
CA ASP A 211 6.09 -5.16 10.11
C ASP A 211 7.28 -5.14 9.17
N VAL A 212 8.42 -5.70 9.57
CA VAL A 212 9.66 -5.68 8.80
C VAL A 212 10.27 -7.06 8.63
N SER A 213 10.99 -7.24 7.52
CA SER A 213 11.70 -8.49 7.22
C SER A 213 12.84 -8.78 8.19
N PRO A 214 13.31 -10.06 8.25
CA PRO A 214 14.51 -10.41 8.98
C PRO A 214 15.74 -9.61 8.53
N ALA A 215 15.87 -9.26 7.24
CA ALA A 215 16.96 -8.43 6.74
C ALA A 215 16.97 -7.02 7.34
N VAL A 216 15.80 -6.40 7.46
CA VAL A 216 15.64 -5.08 8.12
C VAL A 216 15.96 -5.18 9.61
N ARG A 217 15.42 -6.20 10.30
CA ARG A 217 15.74 -6.50 11.72
C ARG A 217 17.23 -6.61 11.93
N ASP A 218 17.91 -7.45 11.15
CA ASP A 218 19.32 -7.73 11.28
C ASP A 218 20.18 -6.47 11.02
N TYR A 219 19.80 -5.68 10.02
CA TYR A 219 20.51 -4.44 9.70
C TYR A 219 20.37 -3.39 10.80
N LEU A 220 19.17 -3.18 11.32
CA LEU A 220 18.89 -2.19 12.37
C LEU A 220 19.22 -2.69 13.79
N GLY A 221 19.37 -4.01 13.98
CA GLY A 221 19.56 -4.63 15.28
C GLY A 221 18.29 -4.59 16.14
N LEU A 222 17.13 -4.90 15.51
CA LEU A 222 15.85 -4.87 16.21
C LEU A 222 15.63 -6.13 17.05
N GLN A 223 14.92 -5.95 18.15
CA GLN A 223 14.26 -7.05 18.87
C GLN A 223 13.04 -7.53 18.09
N PRO A 224 12.44 -8.71 18.41
CA PRO A 224 11.22 -9.20 17.75
C PRO A 224 10.06 -8.21 17.77
N THR A 225 9.95 -7.41 18.85
CA THR A 225 9.10 -6.22 18.93
C THR A 225 9.96 -5.06 19.40
N ASP A 226 9.96 -3.98 18.65
CA ASP A 226 10.81 -2.82 18.89
C ASP A 226 10.09 -1.51 18.52
N VAL A 227 10.75 -0.38 18.67
CA VAL A 227 10.23 0.93 18.27
C VAL A 227 11.16 1.54 17.23
N THR A 228 10.57 1.95 16.10
CA THR A 228 11.29 2.61 15.02
C THR A 228 10.56 3.86 14.55
N ASP A 229 11.24 4.65 13.73
CA ASP A 229 10.62 5.71 12.93
C ASP A 229 10.66 5.30 11.46
N TRP A 230 9.65 5.71 10.68
CA TRP A 230 9.68 5.47 9.24
C TRP A 230 9.09 6.63 8.44
N GLN A 231 9.46 6.74 7.16
CA GLN A 231 8.88 7.66 6.20
C GLN A 231 8.92 7.07 4.79
N PHE A 232 7.98 7.45 3.93
CA PHE A 232 8.10 7.15 2.50
C PHE A 232 9.29 7.88 1.88
N VAL A 233 9.90 7.25 0.86
CA VAL A 233 11.02 7.83 0.12
C VAL A 233 10.86 7.57 -1.39
N ASP A 234 11.30 8.51 -2.20
CA ASP A 234 11.42 8.28 -3.63
C ASP A 234 12.68 7.44 -3.93
N VAL A 235 12.61 6.58 -4.94
CA VAL A 235 13.72 5.68 -5.33
C VAL A 235 15.04 6.42 -5.55
N LYS A 236 14.98 7.62 -6.12
CA LYS A 236 16.16 8.48 -6.40
C LYS A 236 16.90 8.92 -5.13
N ASP A 237 16.18 9.01 -4.01
CA ASP A 237 16.71 9.51 -2.72
C ASP A 237 17.24 8.38 -1.82
N ILE A 238 17.14 7.11 -2.27
CA ILE A 238 17.66 5.96 -1.54
C ILE A 238 19.18 5.88 -1.73
N PRO A 239 19.99 5.93 -0.67
CA PRO A 239 21.45 5.81 -0.77
C PRO A 239 21.91 4.37 -1.09
N PRO A 240 23.16 4.17 -1.53
CA PRO A 240 23.76 2.83 -1.63
C PRO A 240 23.66 2.06 -0.31
N GLY A 241 23.40 0.75 -0.43
CA GLY A 241 23.25 -0.14 0.72
C GLY A 241 22.82 -1.55 0.31
N PRO A 242 22.75 -2.50 1.27
CA PRO A 242 22.41 -3.89 0.98
C PRO A 242 21.01 -4.07 0.36
N TRP A 243 20.09 -3.16 0.60
CA TRP A 243 18.75 -3.13 0.00
C TRP A 243 18.71 -2.92 -1.51
N ARG A 244 19.84 -2.57 -2.14
CA ARG A 244 19.96 -2.41 -3.61
C ARG A 244 20.49 -3.66 -4.32
N SER A 245 20.81 -4.74 -3.60
CA SER A 245 21.64 -5.83 -4.11
C SER A 245 20.86 -6.94 -4.79
N TYR A 246 19.68 -7.29 -4.30
CA TYR A 246 18.92 -8.47 -4.72
C TYR A 246 17.48 -8.12 -5.11
N GLY A 247 16.90 -9.01 -5.92
CA GLY A 247 15.46 -9.01 -6.24
C GLY A 247 15.15 -8.56 -7.67
N ASP A 248 14.33 -9.36 -8.35
CA ASP A 248 13.80 -9.04 -9.68
C ASP A 248 12.71 -7.97 -9.63
N ASN A 249 12.17 -7.67 -8.43
CA ASN A 249 11.26 -6.56 -8.12
C ASN A 249 12.00 -5.27 -7.70
N ASN A 250 13.33 -5.30 -7.60
CA ASN A 250 14.14 -4.22 -7.07
C ASN A 250 14.52 -3.22 -8.16
N ASN A 251 14.11 -1.98 -8.03
CA ASN A 251 14.38 -0.90 -8.99
C ASN A 251 15.86 -0.78 -9.37
N PHE A 252 16.78 -0.96 -8.42
CA PHE A 252 18.22 -0.84 -8.64
C PHE A 252 18.80 -2.03 -9.41
N VAL A 253 18.31 -3.24 -9.13
CA VAL A 253 18.71 -4.46 -9.86
C VAL A 253 18.20 -4.40 -11.29
N LEU A 254 16.93 -4.00 -11.49
CA LEU A 254 16.36 -3.83 -12.83
C LEU A 254 17.12 -2.78 -13.65
N ALA A 255 17.44 -1.63 -13.05
CA ALA A 255 18.20 -0.56 -13.74
C ALA A 255 19.61 -1.03 -14.13
N ARG A 256 20.29 -1.77 -13.25
CA ARG A 256 21.63 -2.34 -13.54
C ARG A 256 21.57 -3.31 -14.71
N ARG A 257 20.63 -4.27 -14.70
CA ARG A 257 20.46 -5.25 -15.78
C ARG A 257 20.12 -4.58 -17.12
N GLN A 258 19.32 -3.53 -17.13
CA GLN A 258 19.02 -2.75 -18.33
C GLN A 258 20.27 -2.04 -18.86
N GLY A 259 21.12 -1.50 -17.98
CA GLY A 259 22.40 -0.90 -18.33
C GLY A 259 23.37 -1.91 -18.95
N GLU A 260 23.51 -3.08 -18.34
CA GLU A 260 24.34 -4.19 -18.84
C GLU A 260 23.88 -4.68 -20.23
N LYS A 261 22.55 -4.85 -20.42
CA LYS A 261 21.98 -5.23 -21.71
C LYS A 261 22.29 -4.21 -22.82
N ARG A 262 22.11 -2.91 -22.55
CA ARG A 262 22.43 -1.83 -23.50
C ARG A 262 23.93 -1.80 -23.86
N LEU A 263 24.80 -2.09 -22.91
CA LEU A 263 26.24 -2.15 -23.15
C LEU A 263 26.59 -3.33 -24.04
N ALA A 264 26.06 -4.52 -23.77
CA ALA A 264 26.29 -5.73 -24.60
C ALA A 264 25.82 -5.53 -26.06
N GLU A 265 24.65 -4.91 -26.25
CA GLU A 265 24.12 -4.59 -27.59
C GLU A 265 25.04 -3.63 -28.36
N LYS A 266 25.57 -2.60 -27.70
CA LYS A 266 26.52 -1.67 -28.32
C LYS A 266 27.83 -2.36 -28.73
N THR A 267 28.35 -3.25 -27.88
CA THR A 267 29.60 -3.99 -28.17
C THR A 267 29.41 -4.94 -29.34
N SER A 268 28.27 -5.66 -29.40
CA SER A 268 27.98 -6.59 -30.50
C SER A 268 27.82 -5.91 -31.86
N THR A 269 27.29 -4.65 -31.86
CA THR A 269 27.15 -3.85 -33.09
C THR A 269 28.48 -3.28 -33.57
N SER A 270 29.39 -2.99 -32.65
CA SER A 270 30.74 -2.49 -32.99
C SER A 270 31.65 -3.56 -33.57
N THR A 271 31.47 -4.84 -33.23
CA THR A 271 32.27 -5.98 -33.71
C THR A 271 31.83 -6.47 -35.11
N LYS A 272 30.71 -6.00 -35.62
CA LYS A 272 30.17 -6.36 -36.95
C LYS A 272 30.50 -5.32 -38.04
N LYS A 273 31.26 -4.30 -37.73
CA LYS A 273 31.83 -3.34 -38.69
C LYS A 273 33.31 -3.62 -38.87
#